data_bdaa48ac6f903ad32a2f681987e8a896
#
_entry.id   bdaa48ac6f903ad32a2f681987e8a896
#
_cell.length_a   1.000
_cell.length_b   1.000
_cell.length_c   1.000
_cell.angle_alpha   90.00
_cell.angle_beta   90.00
_cell.angle_gamma   90.00
#
_symmetry.space_group_name_H-M   'P 1'
#
loop_
_entity.id
_entity.type
_entity.pdbx_description
1 polymer ?
#
loop_
_entity_poly.entity_id
_entity_poly.type
_entity_poly.pdbx_seq_one_letter_code
_entity_poly.pdbx_strand_id
1 'polypeptide(L)'
;MQTNMKTFIRPIAVLLLLAGCADTQEYAASGTFEATEVMVSAEATGRILDLRFEEGDSLCAGEQVGSIDSVQLYLQRLMLMRQRSSVESNRPDVDSQVAALRAQIDKAQQERNRVERLLEDGAATTKQLDDIVSQIHVLNSQLDASLSTLNNSVTSIDENASAIDLQIAQVEDRLAKCRISSPIDGLV
;
A
#
# COMPACT_ATOMS: atom_id res chain seq x y z
N MET A 1 44.17 -93.81 42.86
CA MET A 1 44.42 -92.56 42.09
C MET A 1 43.12 -91.78 42.07
N GLN A 2 42.88 -90.93 43.05
CA GLN A 2 41.69 -89.99 43.07
C GLN A 2 42.19 -88.67 42.63
N THR A 3 41.92 -88.31 41.38
CA THR A 3 42.18 -87.00 40.80
C THR A 3 41.06 -86.03 41.20
N ASN A 4 41.48 -84.97 41.85
CA ASN A 4 40.63 -83.92 42.45
C ASN A 4 39.68 -83.25 41.42
N MET A 5 38.48 -83.75 41.33
CA MET A 5 37.37 -83.19 40.51
C MET A 5 36.86 -81.84 41.05
N LYS A 6 37.25 -81.49 42.27
CA LYS A 6 36.84 -80.24 42.91
C LYS A 6 37.60 -78.96 42.43
N THR A 7 38.77 -79.14 41.79
CA THR A 7 39.61 -78.04 41.33
C THR A 7 39.20 -77.47 39.97
N PHE A 8 38.51 -78.28 39.14
CA PHE A 8 38.07 -77.86 37.81
C PHE A 8 36.68 -77.18 37.80
N ILE A 9 35.87 -77.41 38.84
CA ILE A 9 34.50 -76.85 38.94
C ILE A 9 34.51 -75.33 39.34
N ARG A 10 35.55 -74.93 40.10
CA ARG A 10 35.66 -73.52 40.55
C ARG A 10 35.86 -72.49 39.46
N PRO A 11 36.71 -72.71 38.43
CA PRO A 11 36.85 -71.70 37.37
C PRO A 11 35.62 -71.64 36.44
N ILE A 12 34.89 -72.79 36.23
CA ILE A 12 33.70 -72.84 35.39
C ILE A 12 32.50 -72.08 36.07
N ALA A 13 32.37 -72.24 37.40
CA ALA A 13 31.32 -71.50 38.13
C ALA A 13 31.55 -69.99 38.16
N VAL A 14 32.80 -69.54 38.14
CA VAL A 14 33.13 -68.06 38.08
C VAL A 14 32.93 -67.57 36.66
N LEU A 15 33.15 -68.36 35.62
CA LEU A 15 32.93 -67.93 34.24
C LEU A 15 31.42 -67.81 33.87
N LEU A 16 30.54 -68.59 34.51
CA LEU A 16 29.10 -68.59 34.34
C LEU A 16 28.45 -67.41 35.05
N LEU A 17 29.09 -66.80 36.05
CA LEU A 17 28.59 -65.63 36.78
C LEU A 17 28.88 -64.31 36.04
N LEU A 18 29.75 -64.32 35.01
CA LEU A 18 30.09 -63.12 34.22
C LEU A 18 29.23 -62.95 32.96
N ALA A 19 28.37 -63.94 32.64
CA ALA A 19 27.52 -63.90 31.43
C ALA A 19 26.12 -63.35 31.64
N GLY A 20 25.85 -62.75 32.82
CA GLY A 20 24.49 -62.39 33.21
C GLY A 20 24.22 -60.90 33.38
N CYS A 21 24.74 -59.96 32.55
CA CYS A 21 24.28 -58.53 32.47
C CYS A 21 24.61 -58.01 31.11
N ALA A 22 23.97 -58.48 30.08
CA ALA A 22 23.72 -57.72 28.89
C ALA A 22 22.26 -57.26 28.98
N ASP A 23 22.05 -56.20 29.74
CA ASP A 23 20.80 -55.47 29.73
C ASP A 23 20.79 -54.73 28.40
N THR A 24 20.26 -55.33 27.36
CA THR A 24 19.93 -54.63 26.13
C THR A 24 18.73 -53.75 26.43
N GLN A 25 19.00 -52.52 26.81
CA GLN A 25 17.98 -51.50 26.75
C GLN A 25 17.52 -51.37 25.29
N GLU A 26 16.43 -52.04 24.98
CA GLU A 26 15.69 -51.83 23.75
C GLU A 26 15.08 -50.45 23.82
N TYR A 27 15.75 -49.44 23.25
CA TYR A 27 15.13 -48.16 22.99
C TYR A 27 14.08 -48.38 21.93
N ALA A 28 12.82 -48.44 22.33
CA ALA A 28 11.69 -48.70 21.44
C ALA A 28 11.51 -47.63 20.37
N ALA A 29 11.90 -46.40 20.68
CA ALA A 29 12.05 -45.28 19.75
C ALA A 29 12.78 -44.10 20.41
N SER A 30 13.63 -43.39 19.69
CA SER A 30 14.11 -42.06 20.07
C SER A 30 13.73 -41.11 18.96
N GLY A 31 12.98 -40.07 19.29
CA GLY A 31 12.61 -39.02 18.36
C GLY A 31 12.81 -37.66 19.02
N THR A 32 13.20 -36.68 18.23
CA THR A 32 13.27 -35.31 18.65
C THR A 32 12.01 -34.63 18.10
N PHE A 33 11.23 -34.00 18.97
CA PHE A 33 10.13 -33.14 18.52
C PHE A 33 10.72 -31.75 18.29
N GLU A 34 10.56 -31.27 17.04
CA GLU A 34 10.89 -29.89 16.70
C GLU A 34 9.58 -29.13 16.52
N ALA A 35 9.43 -28.01 17.20
CA ALA A 35 8.34 -27.07 17.01
C ALA A 35 8.88 -25.81 16.32
N THR A 36 8.13 -25.26 15.39
CA THR A 36 8.44 -23.94 14.84
C THR A 36 7.98 -22.90 15.82
N GLU A 37 8.93 -22.16 16.41
CA GLU A 37 8.62 -21.02 17.25
C GLU A 37 8.67 -19.74 16.43
N VAL A 38 7.64 -18.89 16.56
CA VAL A 38 7.56 -17.59 15.90
C VAL A 38 7.35 -16.53 16.96
N MET A 39 8.31 -15.62 17.05
CA MET A 39 8.20 -14.46 17.94
C MET A 39 7.39 -13.37 17.23
N VAL A 40 6.20 -13.07 17.74
CA VAL A 40 5.35 -11.99 17.25
C VAL A 40 5.74 -10.69 17.96
N SER A 41 6.28 -9.74 17.21
CA SER A 41 6.64 -8.42 17.72
C SER A 41 5.64 -7.38 17.24
N ALA A 42 5.28 -6.43 18.11
CA ALA A 42 4.47 -5.28 17.72
C ALA A 42 5.28 -4.37 16.77
N GLU A 43 4.71 -4.06 15.60
CA GLU A 43 5.34 -3.17 14.59
C GLU A 43 5.01 -1.69 14.82
N ALA A 44 4.14 -1.38 15.79
CA ALA A 44 3.74 -0.03 16.16
C ALA A 44 4.17 0.31 17.58
N THR A 45 4.45 1.61 17.82
CA THR A 45 4.78 2.12 19.15
C THR A 45 3.56 2.80 19.76
N GLY A 46 3.22 2.44 20.98
CA GLY A 46 2.08 3.05 21.70
C GLY A 46 1.65 2.25 22.91
N ARG A 47 0.58 2.70 23.56
CA ARG A 47 -0.02 1.99 24.68
C ARG A 47 -0.81 0.79 24.16
N ILE A 48 -0.56 -0.38 24.71
CA ILE A 48 -1.40 -1.56 24.46
C ILE A 48 -2.77 -1.31 25.09
N LEU A 49 -3.80 -1.43 24.32
CA LEU A 49 -5.20 -1.26 24.76
C LEU A 49 -5.82 -2.60 25.17
N ASP A 50 -5.42 -3.65 24.46
CA ASP A 50 -6.05 -4.96 24.59
C ASP A 50 -5.05 -6.05 24.18
N LEU A 51 -5.01 -7.15 24.98
CA LEU A 51 -4.33 -8.41 24.67
C LEU A 51 -5.30 -9.54 25.02
N ARG A 52 -5.60 -10.41 24.05
CA ARG A 52 -6.67 -11.39 24.12
C ARG A 52 -6.14 -12.82 23.99
N PHE A 53 -5.08 -13.14 24.66
CA PHE A 53 -4.55 -14.51 24.70
C PHE A 53 -3.92 -14.80 26.06
N GLU A 54 -3.98 -16.06 26.43
CA GLU A 54 -3.29 -16.61 27.61
C GLU A 54 -2.38 -17.76 27.18
N GLU A 55 -1.45 -18.12 28.05
CA GLU A 55 -0.56 -19.27 27.81
C GLU A 55 -1.39 -20.55 27.66
N GLY A 56 -1.21 -21.26 26.55
CA GLY A 56 -1.97 -22.48 26.20
C GLY A 56 -3.13 -22.24 25.23
N ASP A 57 -3.45 -21.00 24.87
CA ASP A 57 -4.47 -20.71 23.88
C ASP A 57 -4.06 -21.15 22.49
N SER A 58 -5.02 -21.63 21.70
CA SER A 58 -4.85 -21.96 20.29
C SER A 58 -5.26 -20.76 19.43
N LEU A 59 -4.35 -20.27 18.61
CA LEU A 59 -4.58 -19.16 17.70
C LEU A 59 -4.57 -19.62 16.25
N CYS A 60 -5.40 -18.99 15.42
CA CYS A 60 -5.39 -19.13 13.99
C CYS A 60 -4.55 -18.04 13.30
N ALA A 61 -3.96 -18.37 12.15
CA ALA A 61 -3.25 -17.39 11.34
C ALA A 61 -4.17 -16.21 10.96
N GLY A 62 -3.70 -14.98 11.19
CA GLY A 62 -4.48 -13.75 10.96
C GLY A 62 -5.44 -13.37 12.11
N GLU A 63 -5.58 -14.19 13.14
CA GLU A 63 -6.38 -13.86 14.32
C GLU A 63 -5.79 -12.67 15.07
N GLN A 64 -6.64 -11.68 15.37
CA GLN A 64 -6.22 -10.50 16.09
C GLN A 64 -6.08 -10.81 17.58
N VAL A 65 -4.86 -10.75 18.09
CA VAL A 65 -4.51 -11.05 19.49
C VAL A 65 -4.31 -9.82 20.35
N GLY A 66 -4.22 -8.64 19.73
CA GLY A 66 -4.06 -7.41 20.52
C GLY A 66 -4.24 -6.15 19.68
N SER A 67 -4.25 -5.01 20.38
CA SER A 67 -4.33 -3.69 19.76
C SER A 67 -3.53 -2.64 20.50
N ILE A 68 -2.93 -1.72 19.73
CA ILE A 68 -2.18 -0.56 20.21
C ILE A 68 -3.01 0.70 19.96
N ASP A 69 -2.88 1.70 20.84
CA ASP A 69 -3.57 2.98 20.73
C ASP A 69 -3.21 3.68 19.41
N SER A 70 -4.22 3.80 18.54
CA SER A 70 -4.09 4.34 17.18
C SER A 70 -4.82 5.67 16.99
N VAL A 71 -5.37 6.28 18.06
CA VAL A 71 -6.19 7.50 17.97
C VAL A 71 -5.44 8.63 17.28
N GLN A 72 -4.16 8.85 17.58
CA GLN A 72 -3.37 9.91 16.96
C GLN A 72 -3.15 9.67 15.46
N LEU A 73 -2.90 8.44 15.05
CA LEU A 73 -2.76 8.07 13.64
C LEU A 73 -4.08 8.24 12.88
N TYR A 74 -5.19 7.86 13.51
CA TYR A 74 -6.52 8.07 12.93
C TYR A 74 -6.82 9.57 12.70
N LEU A 75 -6.52 10.43 13.68
CA LEU A 75 -6.69 11.88 13.54
C LEU A 75 -5.76 12.45 12.46
N GLN A 76 -4.52 11.98 12.40
CA GLN A 76 -3.58 12.36 11.35
C GLN A 76 -4.11 12.00 9.95
N ARG A 77 -4.66 10.79 9.77
CA ARG A 77 -5.33 10.39 8.53
C ARG A 77 -6.46 11.32 8.15
N LEU A 78 -7.33 11.68 9.11
CA LEU A 78 -8.43 12.61 8.86
C LEU A 78 -7.94 14.01 8.44
N MET A 79 -6.86 14.50 9.05
CA MET A 79 -6.25 15.78 8.67
C MET A 79 -5.74 15.74 7.23
N LEU A 80 -5.02 14.69 6.84
CA LEU A 80 -4.53 14.52 5.47
C LEU A 80 -5.67 14.41 4.45
N MET A 81 -6.73 13.69 4.77
CA MET A 81 -7.93 13.61 3.91
C MET A 81 -8.57 15.00 3.70
N ARG A 82 -8.64 15.82 4.75
CA ARG A 82 -9.13 17.21 4.64
C ARG A 82 -8.20 18.09 3.82
N GLN A 83 -6.89 17.92 3.99
CA GLN A 83 -5.90 18.66 3.21
C GLN A 83 -5.99 18.27 1.72
N ARG A 84 -6.14 16.99 1.39
CA ARG A 84 -6.39 16.52 0.02
C ARG A 84 -7.62 17.17 -0.60
N SER A 85 -8.75 17.13 0.11
CA SER A 85 -10.00 17.75 -0.33
C SER A 85 -9.85 19.27 -0.55
N SER A 86 -9.09 19.96 0.30
CA SER A 86 -8.79 21.38 0.13
C SER A 86 -7.97 21.67 -1.12
N VAL A 87 -6.97 20.83 -1.41
CA VAL A 87 -6.16 20.96 -2.64
C VAL A 87 -7.03 20.75 -3.88
N GLU A 88 -7.88 19.72 -3.88
CA GLU A 88 -8.80 19.42 -4.98
C GLU A 88 -9.84 20.52 -5.21
N SER A 89 -10.28 21.19 -4.15
CA SER A 89 -11.26 22.28 -4.28
C SER A 89 -10.73 23.51 -5.02
N ASN A 90 -9.41 23.62 -5.17
CA ASN A 90 -8.77 24.68 -5.96
C ASN A 90 -8.68 24.34 -7.45
N ARG A 91 -9.17 23.18 -7.88
CA ARG A 91 -9.13 22.78 -9.28
C ARG A 91 -9.96 23.71 -10.14
N PRO A 92 -9.36 24.36 -11.15
CA PRO A 92 -10.09 25.26 -12.03
C PRO A 92 -11.06 24.50 -12.94
N ASP A 93 -12.24 25.07 -13.14
CA ASP A 93 -13.13 24.64 -14.23
C ASP A 93 -12.61 25.23 -15.55
N VAL A 94 -11.84 24.44 -16.27
CA VAL A 94 -11.18 24.84 -17.52
C VAL A 94 -12.20 25.28 -18.56
N ASP A 95 -13.30 24.55 -18.74
CA ASP A 95 -14.30 24.84 -19.75
C ASP A 95 -15.01 26.17 -19.49
N SER A 96 -15.41 26.43 -18.24
CA SER A 96 -16.01 27.71 -17.86
C SER A 96 -15.07 28.89 -18.06
N GLN A 97 -13.76 28.71 -17.75
CA GLN A 97 -12.80 29.81 -17.89
C GLN A 97 -12.48 30.16 -19.34
N VAL A 98 -12.53 29.21 -20.27
CA VAL A 98 -12.28 29.49 -21.70
C VAL A 98 -13.55 29.75 -22.51
N ALA A 99 -14.74 29.61 -21.93
CA ALA A 99 -16.02 29.75 -22.62
C ALA A 99 -16.16 31.14 -23.31
N ALA A 100 -15.73 32.20 -22.64
CA ALA A 100 -15.79 33.55 -23.21
C ALA A 100 -14.89 33.70 -24.45
N LEU A 101 -13.68 33.14 -24.42
CA LEU A 101 -12.77 33.17 -25.57
C LEU A 101 -13.34 32.34 -26.74
N ARG A 102 -13.89 31.17 -26.46
CA ARG A 102 -14.57 30.34 -27.49
C ARG A 102 -15.73 31.09 -28.14
N ALA A 103 -16.57 31.79 -27.34
CA ALA A 103 -17.67 32.59 -27.88
C ALA A 103 -17.17 33.77 -28.73
N GLN A 104 -16.04 34.38 -28.37
CA GLN A 104 -15.43 35.45 -29.19
C GLN A 104 -14.91 34.92 -30.52
N ILE A 105 -14.28 33.72 -30.51
CA ILE A 105 -13.80 33.06 -31.72
C ILE A 105 -14.98 32.71 -32.64
N ASP A 106 -16.04 32.13 -32.09
CA ASP A 106 -17.25 31.80 -32.87
C ASP A 106 -17.85 33.05 -33.51
N LYS A 107 -17.96 34.14 -32.81
CA LYS A 107 -18.44 35.42 -33.33
C LYS A 107 -17.54 35.94 -34.47
N ALA A 108 -16.23 35.89 -34.27
CA ALA A 108 -15.27 36.34 -35.30
C ALA A 108 -15.32 35.41 -36.56
N GLN A 109 -15.52 34.10 -36.37
CA GLN A 109 -15.70 33.18 -37.48
C GLN A 109 -17.00 33.45 -38.28
N GLN A 110 -18.10 33.74 -37.61
CA GLN A 110 -19.36 34.16 -38.26
C GLN A 110 -19.17 35.45 -39.05
N GLU A 111 -18.45 36.43 -38.48
CA GLU A 111 -18.14 37.66 -39.17
C GLU A 111 -17.24 37.42 -40.38
N ARG A 112 -16.22 36.60 -40.29
CA ARG A 112 -15.37 36.19 -41.40
C ARG A 112 -16.23 35.63 -42.53
N ASN A 113 -17.13 34.65 -42.23
CA ASN A 113 -17.98 34.03 -43.22
C ASN A 113 -18.96 35.04 -43.89
N ARG A 114 -19.36 36.10 -43.15
CA ARG A 114 -20.17 37.18 -43.71
C ARG A 114 -19.35 38.04 -44.66
N VAL A 115 -18.17 38.45 -44.29
CA VAL A 115 -17.28 39.32 -45.06
C VAL A 115 -16.80 38.60 -46.33
N GLU A 116 -16.51 37.28 -46.26
CA GLU A 116 -16.18 36.45 -47.44
C GLU A 116 -17.26 36.52 -48.51
N ARG A 117 -18.54 36.35 -48.11
CA ARG A 117 -19.68 36.48 -49.08
C ARG A 117 -19.81 37.90 -49.64
N LEU A 118 -19.64 38.92 -48.82
CA LEU A 118 -19.67 40.31 -49.25
C LEU A 118 -18.52 40.65 -50.22
N LEU A 119 -17.37 40.02 -50.03
CA LEU A 119 -16.21 40.16 -50.91
C LEU A 119 -16.49 39.53 -52.30
N GLU A 120 -17.13 38.36 -52.31
CA GLU A 120 -17.56 37.71 -53.54
C GLU A 120 -18.56 38.59 -54.34
N ASP A 121 -19.44 39.28 -53.63
CA ASP A 121 -20.39 40.22 -54.18
C ASP A 121 -19.79 41.61 -54.53
N GLY A 122 -18.49 41.80 -54.26
CA GLY A 122 -17.80 43.08 -54.49
C GLY A 122 -18.15 44.20 -53.48
N ALA A 123 -18.80 43.83 -52.35
CA ALA A 123 -19.28 44.78 -51.34
C ALA A 123 -18.36 44.86 -50.10
N ALA A 124 -17.26 44.12 -50.05
CA ALA A 124 -16.20 44.20 -49.02
C ALA A 124 -14.82 44.28 -49.68
N THR A 125 -13.79 44.55 -48.86
CA THR A 125 -12.39 44.62 -49.28
C THR A 125 -11.59 43.44 -48.75
N THR A 126 -10.53 43.03 -49.46
CA THR A 126 -9.59 41.99 -48.99
C THR A 126 -8.99 42.37 -47.64
N LYS A 127 -8.70 43.63 -47.43
CA LYS A 127 -8.19 44.15 -46.17
C LYS A 127 -9.11 43.82 -44.99
N GLN A 128 -10.43 44.00 -45.15
CA GLN A 128 -11.42 43.68 -44.12
C GLN A 128 -11.39 42.19 -43.74
N LEU A 129 -11.25 41.32 -44.74
CA LEU A 129 -11.11 39.87 -44.51
C LEU A 129 -9.82 39.53 -43.78
N ASP A 130 -8.70 40.10 -44.24
CA ASP A 130 -7.36 39.90 -43.60
C ASP A 130 -7.34 40.36 -42.14
N ASP A 131 -7.99 41.48 -41.82
CA ASP A 131 -8.09 42.02 -40.49
C ASP A 131 -8.84 41.02 -39.55
N ILE A 132 -9.97 40.44 -40.02
CA ILE A 132 -10.75 39.45 -39.26
C ILE A 132 -9.98 38.13 -39.10
N VAL A 133 -9.31 37.66 -40.13
CA VAL A 133 -8.48 36.45 -40.06
C VAL A 133 -7.36 36.62 -39.07
N SER A 134 -6.70 37.77 -39.08
CA SER A 134 -5.68 38.13 -38.09
C SER A 134 -6.23 38.16 -36.66
N GLN A 135 -7.44 38.70 -36.47
CA GLN A 135 -8.12 38.71 -35.17
C GLN A 135 -8.43 37.32 -34.66
N ILE A 136 -8.93 36.42 -35.53
CA ILE A 136 -9.18 35.01 -35.18
C ILE A 136 -7.88 34.31 -34.78
N HIS A 137 -6.79 34.57 -35.47
CA HIS A 137 -5.47 34.00 -35.11
C HIS A 137 -5.03 34.46 -33.71
N VAL A 138 -5.17 35.73 -33.38
CA VAL A 138 -4.84 36.26 -32.03
C VAL A 138 -5.71 35.61 -30.96
N LEU A 139 -7.03 35.49 -31.18
CA LEU A 139 -7.95 34.86 -30.23
C LEU A 139 -7.64 33.36 -30.03
N ASN A 140 -7.30 32.63 -31.08
CA ASN A 140 -6.87 31.23 -30.95
C ASN A 140 -5.57 31.12 -30.14
N SER A 141 -4.58 31.98 -30.42
CA SER A 141 -3.33 32.00 -29.65
C SER A 141 -3.57 32.30 -28.15
N GLN A 142 -4.51 33.19 -27.85
CA GLN A 142 -4.92 33.49 -26.46
C GLN A 142 -5.62 32.30 -25.80
N LEU A 143 -6.49 31.58 -26.56
CA LEU A 143 -7.14 30.36 -26.08
C LEU A 143 -6.11 29.27 -25.76
N ASP A 144 -5.17 29.04 -26.66
CA ASP A 144 -4.11 28.02 -26.49
C ASP A 144 -3.24 28.35 -25.27
N ALA A 145 -2.84 29.60 -25.09
CA ALA A 145 -2.08 30.06 -23.93
C ALA A 145 -2.87 29.87 -22.62
N SER A 146 -4.17 30.21 -22.62
CA SER A 146 -5.05 30.02 -21.46
C SER A 146 -5.22 28.55 -21.12
N LEU A 147 -5.48 27.70 -22.13
CA LEU A 147 -5.60 26.26 -21.94
C LEU A 147 -4.30 25.63 -21.39
N SER A 148 -3.15 26.04 -21.92
CA SER A 148 -1.86 25.60 -21.43
C SER A 148 -1.66 25.96 -19.95
N THR A 149 -1.96 27.20 -19.56
CA THR A 149 -1.82 27.66 -18.17
C THR A 149 -2.78 26.91 -17.24
N LEU A 150 -4.04 26.74 -17.64
CA LEU A 150 -5.04 26.01 -16.85
C LEU A 150 -4.71 24.54 -16.70
N ASN A 151 -4.28 23.88 -17.78
CA ASN A 151 -3.87 22.47 -17.74
C ASN A 151 -2.64 22.26 -16.84
N ASN A 152 -1.65 23.17 -16.88
CA ASN A 152 -0.52 23.11 -15.97
C ASN A 152 -0.96 23.25 -14.50
N SER A 153 -1.94 24.13 -14.24
CA SER A 153 -2.52 24.27 -12.89
C SER A 153 -3.24 23.01 -12.44
N VAL A 154 -4.03 22.38 -13.32
CA VAL A 154 -4.71 21.10 -13.05
C VAL A 154 -3.67 20.02 -12.75
N THR A 155 -2.65 19.88 -13.57
CA THR A 155 -1.56 18.89 -13.36
C THR A 155 -0.88 19.10 -12.02
N SER A 156 -0.54 20.35 -11.67
CA SER A 156 0.08 20.65 -10.37
C SER A 156 -0.82 20.30 -9.18
N ILE A 157 -2.13 20.51 -9.30
CA ILE A 157 -3.10 20.13 -8.28
C ILE A 157 -3.18 18.60 -8.14
N ASP A 158 -3.20 17.88 -9.26
CA ASP A 158 -3.24 16.42 -9.28
C ASP A 158 -1.96 15.81 -8.66
N GLU A 159 -0.79 16.37 -8.97
CA GLU A 159 0.47 15.95 -8.37
C GLU A 159 0.49 16.20 -6.86
N ASN A 160 0.01 17.36 -6.41
CA ASN A 160 -0.09 17.67 -4.98
C ASN A 160 -1.09 16.76 -4.26
N ALA A 161 -2.24 16.47 -4.86
CA ALA A 161 -3.23 15.53 -4.31
C ALA A 161 -2.64 14.12 -4.21
N SER A 162 -1.93 13.67 -5.24
CA SER A 162 -1.25 12.37 -5.26
C SER A 162 -0.17 12.26 -4.18
N ALA A 163 0.60 13.32 -3.94
CA ALA A 163 1.57 13.36 -2.85
C ALA A 163 0.91 13.18 -1.47
N ILE A 164 -0.26 13.79 -1.28
CA ILE A 164 -1.04 13.62 -0.04
C ILE A 164 -1.61 12.20 0.05
N ASP A 165 -2.05 11.59 -1.05
CA ASP A 165 -2.53 10.21 -1.08
C ASP A 165 -1.43 9.22 -0.62
N LEU A 166 -0.18 9.44 -1.01
CA LEU A 166 0.96 8.65 -0.50
C LEU A 166 1.16 8.82 1.02
N GLN A 167 0.97 10.03 1.54
CA GLN A 167 1.04 10.27 2.98
C GLN A 167 -0.11 9.58 3.73
N ILE A 168 -1.32 9.57 3.15
CA ILE A 168 -2.47 8.84 3.70
C ILE A 168 -2.14 7.33 3.73
N ALA A 169 -1.63 6.76 2.65
CA ALA A 169 -1.25 5.36 2.59
C ALA A 169 -0.20 4.98 3.65
N GLN A 170 0.79 5.85 3.91
CA GLN A 170 1.76 5.64 4.97
C GLN A 170 1.13 5.60 6.37
N VAL A 171 0.16 6.48 6.63
CA VAL A 171 -0.56 6.49 7.91
C VAL A 171 -1.47 5.27 8.02
N GLU A 172 -2.10 4.82 6.94
CA GLU A 172 -2.93 3.62 6.90
C GLU A 172 -2.11 2.34 7.15
N ASP A 173 -0.90 2.24 6.61
CA ASP A 173 0.03 1.16 6.93
C ASP A 173 0.36 1.13 8.44
N ARG A 174 0.68 2.31 9.03
CA ARG A 174 0.92 2.40 10.47
C ARG A 174 -0.32 2.04 11.29
N LEU A 175 -1.52 2.43 10.85
CA LEU A 175 -2.78 2.05 11.48
C LEU A 175 -3.01 0.53 11.43
N ALA A 176 -2.68 -0.11 10.31
CA ALA A 176 -2.76 -1.56 10.18
C ALA A 176 -1.82 -2.26 11.17
N LYS A 177 -0.61 -1.73 11.35
CA LYS A 177 0.40 -2.24 12.30
C LYS A 177 0.04 -2.06 13.78
N CYS A 178 -0.95 -1.22 14.08
CA CYS A 178 -1.48 -1.13 15.45
C CYS A 178 -2.35 -2.34 15.84
N ARG A 179 -2.72 -3.19 14.90
CA ARG A 179 -3.38 -4.47 15.18
C ARG A 179 -2.31 -5.56 15.23
N ILE A 180 -2.24 -6.27 16.35
CA ILE A 180 -1.34 -7.40 16.54
C ILE A 180 -2.11 -8.66 16.16
N SER A 181 -1.61 -9.44 15.22
CA SER A 181 -2.24 -10.69 14.78
C SER A 181 -1.23 -11.83 14.75
N SER A 182 -1.72 -13.06 14.90
CA SER A 182 -0.88 -14.25 14.77
C SER A 182 -0.49 -14.46 13.30
N PRO A 183 0.79 -14.68 12.97
CA PRO A 183 1.23 -14.98 11.61
C PRO A 183 1.00 -16.44 11.19
N ILE A 184 0.82 -17.34 12.15
CA ILE A 184 0.68 -18.80 11.93
C ILE A 184 -0.41 -19.36 12.83
N ASP A 185 -0.88 -20.56 12.50
CA ASP A 185 -1.66 -21.39 13.42
C ASP A 185 -0.72 -21.98 14.47
N GLY A 186 -1.13 -21.94 15.76
CA GLY A 186 -0.29 -22.45 16.83
C GLY A 186 -0.86 -22.28 18.22
N LEU A 187 -0.08 -22.69 19.20
CA LEU A 187 -0.34 -22.47 20.63
C LEU A 187 0.55 -21.32 21.13
N VAL A 188 0.03 -20.53 22.06
CA VAL A 188 0.79 -19.48 22.73
C VAL A 188 1.62 -20.07 23.87
#